data_c84fcecc9a051ab937303bf11e679309
#
_entry.id   c84fcecc9a051ab937303bf11e679309
#
_cell.length_a   1.000
_cell.length_b   1.000
_cell.length_c   1.000
_cell.angle_alpha   90.00
_cell.angle_beta   90.00
_cell.angle_gamma   90.00
#
_symmetry.space_group_name_H-M   'P 1'
#
loop_
_entity.id
_entity.type
_entity.pdbx_description
1 polymer ?
#
loop_
_entity_poly.entity_id
_entity_poly.type
_entity_poly.pdbx_seq_one_letter_code
_entity_poly.pdbx_strand_id
1 'polypeptide(L)'
;DAVISRGVPVVFFDRVPLDKRSSCVRIDNRTAAYNAVMHLIKQGCTRIVHLSGPQAISVYKDRQDGYVQALMDSDIRVDSSLIFENSITLATGEEAGKKILAMPVLPDAIFSAGDYSAMGVMHVLKKNGVKVPEDIAIVGFANEPFDSFVEPPLSSVDQVNKKMGETVAEVLLEEMSVDPE
;
A
#
# COMPACT_ATOMS: atom_id res chain seq x y z
N ASP A 1 -14.64 21.94 5.29
CA ASP A 1 -14.59 23.41 5.30
C ASP A 1 -15.45 24.03 6.41
N ALA A 2 -16.70 23.58 6.64
CA ALA A 2 -17.60 24.14 7.64
C ALA A 2 -17.13 24.00 9.10
N VAL A 3 -16.29 23.04 9.42
CA VAL A 3 -15.71 22.82 10.76
C VAL A 3 -14.51 23.76 10.95
N ILE A 4 -13.61 23.76 9.99
CA ILE A 4 -12.39 24.60 10.01
C ILE A 4 -12.77 26.08 10.05
N SER A 5 -13.80 26.51 9.28
CA SER A 5 -14.25 27.90 9.25
C SER A 5 -14.87 28.40 10.58
N ARG A 6 -15.16 27.48 11.50
CA ARG A 6 -15.65 27.81 12.87
C ARG A 6 -14.53 27.85 13.90
N GLY A 7 -13.26 27.77 13.50
CA GLY A 7 -12.12 27.78 14.40
C GLY A 7 -11.94 26.48 15.20
N VAL A 8 -12.60 25.38 14.80
CA VAL A 8 -12.44 24.09 15.48
C VAL A 8 -11.18 23.43 14.96
N PRO A 9 -10.24 23.03 15.83
CA PRO A 9 -9.04 22.31 15.44
C PRO A 9 -9.38 21.01 14.71
N VAL A 10 -8.68 20.74 13.59
CA VAL A 10 -8.88 19.54 12.77
C VAL A 10 -7.53 18.97 12.37
N VAL A 11 -7.28 17.72 12.74
CA VAL A 11 -6.09 16.97 12.33
C VAL A 11 -6.51 15.85 11.36
N PHE A 12 -5.98 15.89 10.16
CA PHE A 12 -6.15 14.80 9.20
C PHE A 12 -5.10 13.72 9.41
N PHE A 13 -5.45 12.48 9.11
CA PHE A 13 -4.47 11.38 9.18
C PHE A 13 -4.69 10.37 8.03
N ASP A 14 -3.67 9.58 7.72
CA ASP A 14 -3.65 8.59 6.66
C ASP A 14 -3.98 9.21 5.29
N ARG A 15 -5.24 9.31 4.92
CA ARG A 15 -5.72 9.89 3.65
C ARG A 15 -5.93 11.39 3.78
N VAL A 16 -4.87 12.12 3.58
CA VAL A 16 -4.86 13.58 3.78
C VAL A 16 -5.34 14.29 2.52
N PRO A 17 -6.27 15.29 2.64
CA PRO A 17 -6.63 16.15 1.52
C PRO A 17 -5.43 16.97 1.04
N LEU A 18 -5.44 17.37 -0.22
CA LEU A 18 -4.38 18.21 -0.81
C LEU A 18 -4.38 19.63 -0.23
N ASP A 19 -5.41 20.02 0.53
CA ASP A 19 -5.51 21.31 1.20
C ASP A 19 -4.59 21.36 2.45
N LYS A 20 -3.64 22.30 2.44
CA LYS A 20 -2.60 22.44 3.47
C LYS A 20 -3.01 23.26 4.69
N ARG A 21 -4.30 23.58 4.88
CA ARG A 21 -4.78 24.45 5.95
C ARG A 21 -4.98 23.78 7.30
N SER A 22 -4.71 22.49 7.41
CA SER A 22 -4.87 21.73 8.65
C SER A 22 -3.68 20.82 8.87
N SER A 23 -3.39 20.54 10.13
CA SER A 23 -2.36 19.58 10.50
C SER A 23 -2.68 18.19 9.97
N CYS A 24 -1.63 17.45 9.61
CA CYS A 24 -1.79 16.11 9.11
C CYS A 24 -0.72 15.17 9.64
N VAL A 25 -1.12 13.93 9.96
CA VAL A 25 -0.25 12.85 10.39
C VAL A 25 -0.33 11.72 9.36
N ARG A 26 0.79 11.37 8.77
CA ARG A 26 0.88 10.28 7.79
C ARG A 26 2.25 9.63 7.82
N ILE A 27 2.34 8.39 7.37
CA ILE A 27 3.63 7.76 7.09
C ILE A 27 4.17 8.23 5.73
N ASP A 28 5.46 8.04 5.50
CA ASP A 28 6.05 8.20 4.18
C ASP A 28 5.72 6.97 3.31
N ASN A 29 4.53 7.02 2.67
CA ASN A 29 4.03 5.94 1.83
C ASN A 29 4.95 5.64 0.64
N ARG A 30 5.61 6.66 0.08
CA ARG A 30 6.51 6.50 -1.07
C ARG A 30 7.77 5.73 -0.68
N THR A 31 8.47 6.16 0.37
CA THR A 31 9.66 5.46 0.86
C THR A 31 9.34 4.06 1.35
N ALA A 32 8.21 3.87 2.04
CA ALA A 32 7.78 2.56 2.51
C ALA A 32 7.52 1.58 1.36
N ALA A 33 6.80 2.01 0.32
CA ALA A 33 6.56 1.22 -0.89
C ALA A 33 7.85 0.94 -1.66
N TYR A 34 8.71 1.95 -1.81
CA TYR A 34 10.06 1.78 -2.40
C TYR A 34 10.83 0.66 -1.70
N ASN A 35 10.89 0.69 -0.38
CA ASN A 35 11.62 -0.32 0.40
C ASN A 35 11.00 -1.72 0.26
N ALA A 36 9.67 -1.84 0.20
CA ALA A 36 8.99 -3.10 -0.02
C ALA A 36 9.34 -3.71 -1.39
N VAL A 37 9.33 -2.89 -2.44
CA VAL A 37 9.68 -3.34 -3.80
C VAL A 37 11.17 -3.65 -3.91
N MET A 38 12.04 -2.84 -3.31
CA MET A 38 13.48 -3.12 -3.23
C MET A 38 13.78 -4.42 -2.48
N HIS A 39 12.95 -4.78 -1.48
CA HIS A 39 13.06 -6.09 -0.84
C HIS A 39 12.82 -7.23 -1.85
N LEU A 40 11.76 -7.16 -2.66
CA LEU A 40 11.48 -8.14 -3.71
C LEU A 40 12.62 -8.21 -4.74
N ILE A 41 13.11 -7.06 -5.19
CA ILE A 41 14.22 -6.98 -6.16
C ILE A 41 15.50 -7.60 -5.60
N LYS A 42 15.82 -7.37 -4.32
CA LYS A 42 16.97 -7.98 -3.64
C LYS A 42 16.85 -9.50 -3.50
N GLN A 43 15.64 -10.07 -3.54
CA GLN A 43 15.40 -11.51 -3.61
C GLN A 43 15.51 -12.07 -5.04
N GLY A 44 15.81 -11.22 -6.02
CA GLY A 44 15.99 -11.60 -7.42
C GLY A 44 14.76 -11.41 -8.31
N CYS A 45 13.68 -10.83 -7.77
CA CYS A 45 12.47 -10.58 -8.57
C CYS A 45 12.70 -9.43 -9.55
N THR A 46 12.24 -9.62 -10.79
CA THR A 46 12.44 -8.66 -11.90
C THR A 46 11.14 -8.35 -12.65
N ARG A 47 10.11 -9.17 -12.51
CA ARG A 47 8.81 -8.99 -13.13
C ARG A 47 7.72 -8.86 -12.06
N ILE A 48 7.59 -7.66 -11.50
CA ILE A 48 6.77 -7.40 -10.33
C ILE A 48 5.43 -6.76 -10.75
N VAL A 49 4.31 -7.40 -10.41
CA VAL A 49 2.98 -6.80 -10.55
C VAL A 49 2.72 -5.86 -9.38
N HIS A 50 2.12 -4.70 -9.65
CA HIS A 50 1.62 -3.79 -8.63
C HIS A 50 0.09 -3.80 -8.58
N LEU A 51 -0.49 -4.24 -7.45
CA LEU A 51 -1.92 -4.07 -7.17
C LEU A 51 -2.12 -2.69 -6.54
N SER A 52 -2.49 -1.72 -7.37
CA SER A 52 -2.62 -0.31 -6.98
C SER A 52 -4.06 0.05 -6.59
N GLY A 53 -4.20 1.10 -5.79
CA GLY A 53 -5.48 1.74 -5.49
C GLY A 53 -5.80 2.92 -6.43
N PRO A 54 -6.95 3.61 -6.21
CA PRO A 54 -7.33 4.79 -6.98
C PRO A 54 -6.29 5.91 -6.89
N GLN A 55 -5.76 6.36 -8.01
CA GLN A 55 -4.67 7.34 -8.07
C GLN A 55 -5.08 8.77 -7.65
N ALA A 56 -6.37 9.04 -7.54
CA ALA A 56 -6.90 10.27 -6.94
C ALA A 56 -6.68 10.34 -5.41
N ILE A 57 -6.33 9.23 -4.77
CA ILE A 57 -6.06 9.15 -3.33
C ILE A 57 -4.55 9.14 -3.13
N SER A 58 -4.02 10.13 -2.39
CA SER A 58 -2.59 10.40 -2.24
C SER A 58 -1.78 9.17 -1.77
N VAL A 59 -2.29 8.41 -0.80
CA VAL A 59 -1.57 7.23 -0.28
C VAL A 59 -1.30 6.18 -1.37
N TYR A 60 -2.24 5.94 -2.27
CA TYR A 60 -2.05 4.96 -3.36
C TYR A 60 -1.15 5.51 -4.46
N LYS A 61 -1.24 6.82 -4.74
CA LYS A 61 -0.32 7.48 -5.65
C LYS A 61 1.11 7.41 -5.13
N ASP A 62 1.35 7.75 -3.87
CA ASP A 62 2.66 7.71 -3.24
C ASP A 62 3.23 6.27 -3.27
N ARG A 63 2.41 5.24 -3.00
CA ARG A 63 2.82 3.83 -3.07
C ARG A 63 3.21 3.41 -4.48
N GLN A 64 2.44 3.84 -5.49
CA GLN A 64 2.78 3.57 -6.89
C GLN A 64 4.04 4.32 -7.32
N ASP A 65 4.21 5.58 -6.90
CA ASP A 65 5.42 6.36 -7.17
C ASP A 65 6.67 5.67 -6.56
N GLY A 66 6.54 5.10 -5.35
CA GLY A 66 7.60 4.31 -4.71
C GLY A 66 7.93 3.02 -5.48
N TYR A 67 6.91 2.29 -5.96
CA TYR A 67 7.09 1.12 -6.81
C TYR A 67 7.84 1.46 -8.10
N VAL A 68 7.39 2.50 -8.81
CA VAL A 68 8.03 2.94 -10.06
C VAL A 68 9.48 3.34 -9.82
N GLN A 69 9.74 4.10 -8.74
CA GLN A 69 11.10 4.54 -8.41
C GLN A 69 12.03 3.35 -8.12
N ALA A 70 11.57 2.34 -7.37
CA ALA A 70 12.37 1.16 -7.07
C ALA A 70 12.77 0.37 -8.33
N LEU A 71 11.84 0.22 -9.29
CA LEU A 71 12.14 -0.41 -10.57
C LEU A 71 13.18 0.41 -11.36
N MET A 72 12.99 1.72 -11.45
CA MET A 72 13.91 2.62 -12.18
C MET A 72 15.33 2.59 -11.60
N ASP A 73 15.46 2.67 -10.27
CA ASP A 73 16.77 2.64 -9.59
C ASP A 73 17.47 1.28 -9.70
N SER A 74 16.74 0.25 -10.11
CA SER A 74 17.25 -1.11 -10.31
C SER A 74 17.39 -1.50 -11.79
N ASP A 75 17.32 -0.51 -12.71
CA ASP A 75 17.37 -0.71 -14.17
C ASP A 75 16.29 -1.69 -14.69
N ILE A 76 15.17 -1.85 -13.98
CA ILE A 76 14.03 -2.66 -14.40
C ILE A 76 13.04 -1.77 -15.15
N ARG A 77 12.68 -2.17 -16.37
CA ARG A 77 11.72 -1.43 -17.18
C ARG A 77 10.33 -1.41 -16.52
N VAL A 78 9.78 -0.22 -16.33
CA VAL A 78 8.39 -0.05 -15.89
C VAL A 78 7.44 -0.46 -17.04
N ASP A 79 6.61 -1.47 -16.76
CA ASP A 79 5.58 -1.97 -17.68
C ASP A 79 4.19 -1.67 -17.10
N SER A 80 3.47 -0.76 -17.73
CA SER A 80 2.13 -0.36 -17.27
C SER A 80 1.11 -1.51 -17.29
N SER A 81 1.34 -2.55 -18.09
CA SER A 81 0.49 -3.75 -18.09
C SER A 81 0.59 -4.57 -16.79
N LEU A 82 1.62 -4.32 -15.98
CA LEU A 82 1.83 -4.93 -14.67
C LEU A 82 1.26 -4.07 -13.52
N ILE A 83 0.65 -2.92 -13.81
CA ILE A 83 0.01 -2.08 -12.80
C ILE A 83 -1.51 -2.26 -12.90
N PHE A 84 -2.11 -2.85 -11.86
CA PHE A 84 -3.55 -3.12 -11.80
C PHE A 84 -4.20 -2.09 -10.89
N GLU A 85 -4.77 -1.06 -11.49
CA GLU A 85 -5.46 -0.01 -10.75
C GLU A 85 -6.76 -0.51 -10.07
N ASN A 86 -7.17 0.16 -9.00
CA ASN A 86 -8.37 -0.14 -8.21
C ASN A 86 -8.43 -1.56 -7.60
N SER A 87 -7.28 -2.18 -7.40
CA SER A 87 -7.14 -3.53 -6.85
C SER A 87 -6.79 -3.49 -5.35
N ILE A 88 -7.72 -3.02 -4.49
CA ILE A 88 -7.48 -2.81 -3.04
C ILE A 88 -8.41 -3.63 -2.12
N THR A 89 -9.37 -4.36 -2.67
CA THR A 89 -10.28 -5.22 -1.90
C THR A 89 -9.94 -6.69 -2.12
N LEU A 90 -10.45 -7.56 -1.25
CA LEU A 90 -10.33 -9.02 -1.42
C LEU A 90 -10.84 -9.45 -2.80
N ALA A 91 -12.04 -9.01 -3.20
CA ALA A 91 -12.65 -9.38 -4.48
C ALA A 91 -11.83 -8.90 -5.69
N THR A 92 -11.34 -7.65 -5.66
CA THR A 92 -10.49 -7.13 -6.75
C THR A 92 -9.12 -7.79 -6.77
N GLY A 93 -8.60 -8.24 -5.62
CA GLY A 93 -7.41 -9.09 -5.53
C GLY A 93 -7.62 -10.46 -6.17
N GLU A 94 -8.77 -11.10 -5.94
CA GLU A 94 -9.12 -12.36 -6.61
C GLU A 94 -9.24 -12.19 -8.14
N GLU A 95 -9.83 -11.09 -8.60
CA GLU A 95 -9.88 -10.78 -10.04
C GLU A 95 -8.48 -10.56 -10.62
N ALA A 96 -7.62 -9.86 -9.89
CA ALA A 96 -6.22 -9.67 -10.27
C ALA A 96 -5.48 -11.02 -10.37
N GLY A 97 -5.69 -11.92 -9.41
CA GLY A 97 -5.12 -13.27 -9.46
C GLY A 97 -5.52 -14.05 -10.72
N LYS A 98 -6.79 -13.98 -11.13
CA LYS A 98 -7.25 -14.62 -12.37
C LYS A 98 -6.60 -14.00 -13.61
N LYS A 99 -6.42 -12.67 -13.64
CA LYS A 99 -5.72 -11.97 -14.72
C LYS A 99 -4.25 -12.36 -14.78
N ILE A 100 -3.57 -12.47 -13.64
CA ILE A 100 -2.18 -12.91 -13.54
C ILE A 100 -2.02 -14.33 -14.10
N LEU A 101 -2.88 -15.26 -13.71
CA LEU A 101 -2.84 -16.65 -14.21
C LEU A 101 -3.08 -16.75 -15.72
N ALA A 102 -3.76 -15.77 -16.33
CA ALA A 102 -3.98 -15.71 -17.78
C ALA A 102 -2.83 -15.03 -18.55
N MET A 103 -1.80 -14.53 -17.89
CA MET A 103 -0.66 -13.90 -18.55
C MET A 103 0.19 -14.94 -19.30
N PRO A 104 0.73 -14.61 -20.49
CA PRO A 104 1.64 -15.47 -21.21
C PRO A 104 2.92 -15.81 -20.45
N VAL A 105 3.38 -14.87 -19.61
CA VAL A 105 4.52 -15.01 -18.70
C VAL A 105 4.08 -14.54 -17.33
N LEU A 106 4.15 -15.41 -16.35
CA LEU A 106 3.80 -15.07 -14.97
C LEU A 106 4.79 -14.05 -14.38
N PRO A 107 4.34 -13.18 -13.46
CA PRO A 107 5.27 -12.39 -12.65
C PRO A 107 6.02 -13.29 -11.66
N ASP A 108 7.16 -12.83 -11.19
CA ASP A 108 7.92 -13.46 -10.11
C ASP A 108 7.57 -12.86 -8.73
N ALA A 109 6.94 -11.68 -8.71
CA ALA A 109 6.46 -11.09 -7.47
C ALA A 109 5.23 -10.19 -7.67
N ILE A 110 4.56 -9.89 -6.54
CA ILE A 110 3.43 -8.97 -6.44
C ILE A 110 3.69 -8.02 -5.27
N PHE A 111 3.66 -6.72 -5.54
CA PHE A 111 3.53 -5.68 -4.52
C PHE A 111 2.08 -5.18 -4.48
N SER A 112 1.41 -5.39 -3.38
CA SER A 112 0.02 -4.95 -3.18
C SER A 112 -0.04 -3.69 -2.33
N ALA A 113 -0.79 -2.69 -2.78
CA ALA A 113 -1.03 -1.46 -2.02
C ALA A 113 -1.98 -1.65 -0.81
N GLY A 114 -2.37 -2.88 -0.50
CA GLY A 114 -3.17 -3.23 0.67
C GLY A 114 -3.26 -4.74 0.87
N ASP A 115 -3.35 -5.19 2.13
CA ASP A 115 -3.28 -6.61 2.48
C ASP A 115 -4.52 -7.40 2.07
N TYR A 116 -5.70 -6.77 2.04
CA TYR A 116 -6.91 -7.42 1.53
C TYR A 116 -6.79 -7.87 0.08
N SER A 117 -6.20 -7.05 -0.79
CA SER A 117 -5.97 -7.47 -2.18
C SER A 117 -4.81 -8.46 -2.31
N ALA A 118 -3.78 -8.35 -1.48
CA ALA A 118 -2.71 -9.35 -1.38
C ALA A 118 -3.29 -10.73 -1.01
N MET A 119 -4.20 -10.77 -0.04
CA MET A 119 -4.87 -12.00 0.38
C MET A 119 -5.75 -12.58 -0.73
N GLY A 120 -6.49 -11.72 -1.44
CA GLY A 120 -7.33 -12.15 -2.57
C GLY A 120 -6.52 -12.78 -3.69
N VAL A 121 -5.43 -12.15 -4.11
CA VAL A 121 -4.56 -12.71 -5.15
C VAL A 121 -3.89 -13.99 -4.67
N MET A 122 -3.37 -14.03 -3.43
CA MET A 122 -2.75 -15.23 -2.85
C MET A 122 -3.73 -16.41 -2.82
N HIS A 123 -4.99 -16.19 -2.44
CA HIS A 123 -6.03 -17.22 -2.45
C HIS A 123 -6.19 -17.85 -3.85
N VAL A 124 -6.32 -17.02 -4.89
CA VAL A 124 -6.49 -17.51 -6.27
C VAL A 124 -5.26 -18.25 -6.77
N LEU A 125 -4.06 -17.72 -6.54
CA LEU A 125 -2.80 -18.34 -6.96
C LEU A 125 -2.65 -19.73 -6.33
N LYS A 126 -2.80 -19.84 -5.01
CA LYS A 126 -2.69 -21.12 -4.27
C LYS A 126 -3.74 -22.14 -4.73
N LYS A 127 -4.98 -21.70 -4.94
CA LYS A 127 -6.06 -22.58 -5.45
C LYS A 127 -5.75 -23.17 -6.82
N ASN A 128 -4.90 -22.51 -7.61
CA ASN A 128 -4.45 -22.96 -8.92
C ASN A 128 -3.04 -23.59 -8.90
N GLY A 129 -2.52 -23.95 -7.74
CA GLY A 129 -1.26 -24.69 -7.58
C GLY A 129 0.00 -23.85 -7.66
N VAL A 130 -0.11 -22.53 -7.73
CA VAL A 130 1.05 -21.62 -7.68
C VAL A 130 1.52 -21.52 -6.23
N LYS A 131 2.79 -21.73 -6.01
CA LYS A 131 3.41 -21.67 -4.68
C LYS A 131 3.78 -20.23 -4.32
N VAL A 132 3.45 -19.83 -3.09
CA VAL A 132 3.83 -18.55 -2.51
C VAL A 132 4.68 -18.85 -1.28
N PRO A 133 5.92 -18.34 -1.19
CA PRO A 133 6.55 -17.35 -2.09
C PRO A 133 7.37 -17.94 -3.24
N GLU A 134 7.50 -19.28 -3.40
CA GLU A 134 8.51 -19.94 -4.24
C GLU A 134 8.34 -19.65 -5.74
N ASP A 135 7.09 -19.62 -6.26
CA ASP A 135 6.82 -19.30 -7.66
C ASP A 135 6.53 -17.81 -7.84
N ILE A 136 5.75 -17.21 -6.90
CA ILE A 136 5.42 -15.79 -6.90
C ILE A 136 5.49 -15.27 -5.46
N ALA A 137 6.42 -14.36 -5.18
CA ALA A 137 6.51 -13.68 -3.90
C ALA A 137 5.43 -12.58 -3.77
N ILE A 138 4.89 -12.39 -2.57
CA ILE A 138 3.87 -11.36 -2.33
C ILE A 138 4.25 -10.51 -1.13
N VAL A 139 4.20 -9.18 -1.31
CA VAL A 139 4.32 -8.20 -0.22
C VAL A 139 3.10 -7.29 -0.23
N GLY A 140 2.45 -7.17 0.92
CA GLY A 140 1.30 -6.32 1.16
C GLY A 140 1.66 -4.98 1.79
N PHE A 141 0.64 -4.27 2.24
CA PHE A 141 0.76 -2.96 2.88
C PHE A 141 -0.42 -2.73 3.82
N ALA A 142 -0.17 -2.60 5.09
CA ALA A 142 -0.97 -2.18 6.24
C ALA A 142 -0.61 -2.96 7.51
N ASN A 143 -0.05 -4.17 7.39
CA ASN A 143 0.21 -5.11 8.47
C ASN A 143 -1.08 -5.42 9.25
N GLU A 144 -2.08 -5.90 8.51
CA GLU A 144 -3.37 -6.26 9.08
C GLU A 144 -3.23 -7.48 10.01
N PRO A 145 -4.03 -7.57 11.09
CA PRO A 145 -3.90 -8.66 12.06
C PRO A 145 -4.01 -10.08 11.46
N PHE A 146 -4.73 -10.24 10.36
CA PHE A 146 -4.87 -11.54 9.70
C PHE A 146 -3.62 -12.00 8.92
N ASP A 147 -2.66 -11.12 8.64
CA ASP A 147 -1.46 -11.46 7.86
C ASP A 147 -0.63 -12.58 8.49
N SER A 148 -0.64 -12.65 9.83
CA SER A 148 0.05 -13.70 10.58
C SER A 148 -0.72 -15.03 10.65
N PHE A 149 -2.01 -15.05 10.27
CA PHE A 149 -2.87 -16.24 10.34
C PHE A 149 -3.08 -16.93 8.99
N VAL A 150 -2.65 -16.29 7.89
CA VAL A 150 -2.68 -16.93 6.58
C VAL A 150 -1.45 -17.81 6.39
N GLU A 151 -1.54 -18.79 5.49
CA GLU A 151 -0.46 -19.74 5.22
C GLU A 151 -0.03 -19.66 3.75
N PRO A 152 1.24 -19.30 3.44
CA PRO A 152 2.24 -18.76 4.37
C PRO A 152 1.82 -17.39 4.92
N PRO A 153 2.41 -16.93 6.05
CA PRO A 153 2.16 -15.59 6.57
C PRO A 153 2.50 -14.52 5.52
N LEU A 154 1.65 -13.50 5.41
CA LEU A 154 1.87 -12.42 4.46
C LEU A 154 2.93 -11.43 4.98
N SER A 155 3.97 -11.21 4.20
CA SER A 155 4.89 -10.10 4.43
C SER A 155 4.19 -8.79 4.08
N SER A 156 4.19 -7.82 5.00
CA SER A 156 3.48 -6.56 4.81
C SER A 156 4.27 -5.38 5.39
N VAL A 157 4.03 -4.19 4.84
CA VAL A 157 4.55 -2.93 5.38
C VAL A 157 3.69 -2.51 6.57
N ASP A 158 4.29 -2.32 7.73
CA ASP A 158 3.60 -1.82 8.93
C ASP A 158 3.37 -0.31 8.82
N GLN A 159 2.11 0.10 8.90
CA GLN A 159 1.71 1.51 8.94
C GLN A 159 1.84 2.13 10.34
N VAL A 160 2.29 1.37 11.34
CA VAL A 160 2.42 1.79 12.74
C VAL A 160 1.17 2.48 13.29
N ASN A 161 0.00 1.89 13.02
CA ASN A 161 -1.32 2.47 13.28
C ASN A 161 -1.50 3.01 14.71
N LYS A 162 -0.97 2.29 15.71
CA LYS A 162 -1.02 2.74 17.12
C LYS A 162 -0.26 4.06 17.30
N LYS A 163 0.99 4.13 16.80
CA LYS A 163 1.81 5.36 16.91
C LYS A 163 1.19 6.53 16.13
N MET A 164 0.62 6.24 14.96
CA MET A 164 -0.12 7.25 14.20
C MET A 164 -1.28 7.82 15.00
N GLY A 165 -2.10 6.97 15.63
CA GLY A 165 -3.22 7.41 16.48
C GLY A 165 -2.76 8.23 17.69
N GLU A 166 -1.70 7.81 18.37
CA GLU A 166 -1.08 8.56 19.50
C GLU A 166 -0.64 9.95 19.01
N THR A 167 0.07 10.04 17.89
CA THR A 167 0.56 11.31 17.33
C THR A 167 -0.60 12.23 16.90
N VAL A 168 -1.66 11.67 16.32
CA VAL A 168 -2.88 12.45 15.97
C VAL A 168 -3.50 13.08 17.23
N ALA A 169 -3.60 12.32 18.33
CA ALA A 169 -4.13 12.83 19.58
C ALA A 169 -3.22 13.92 20.19
N GLU A 170 -1.91 13.72 20.18
CA GLU A 170 -0.91 14.70 20.65
C GLU A 170 -1.06 16.03 19.87
N VAL A 171 -1.04 15.99 18.53
CA VAL A 171 -1.18 17.17 17.67
C VAL A 171 -2.52 17.89 17.90
N LEU A 172 -3.63 17.13 18.03
CA LEU A 172 -4.93 17.72 18.27
C LEU A 172 -4.99 18.45 19.62
N LEU A 173 -4.43 17.85 20.66
CA LEU A 173 -4.38 18.47 22.00
C LEU A 173 -3.52 19.73 22.02
N GLU A 174 -2.40 19.73 21.28
CA GLU A 174 -1.56 20.92 21.10
C GLU A 174 -2.35 22.05 20.42
N GLU A 175 -3.04 21.78 19.33
CA GLU A 175 -3.86 22.77 18.62
C GLU A 175 -5.02 23.31 19.47
N MET A 176 -5.61 22.47 20.32
CA MET A 176 -6.67 22.89 21.25
C MET A 176 -6.16 23.77 22.41
N SER A 177 -4.87 23.68 22.74
CA SER A 177 -4.26 24.47 23.82
C SER A 177 -3.76 25.85 23.40
N VAL A 178 -3.73 26.13 22.09
CA VAL A 178 -3.39 27.45 21.57
C VAL A 178 -4.64 28.35 21.69
N ASP A 179 -4.58 29.33 22.58
CA ASP A 179 -5.66 30.35 22.71
C ASP A 179 -5.83 31.07 21.36
N PRO A 180 -7.07 31.18 20.84
CA PRO A 180 -7.28 31.99 19.65
C PRO A 180 -7.05 33.45 20.01
N GLU A 181 -6.03 34.09 19.43
CA GLU A 181 -5.81 35.53 19.50
C GLU A 181 -6.96 36.34 18.88
#